data_68eb29ede0c6c532718769b3159350b1
#
_entry.id   68eb29ede0c6c532718769b3159350b1
#
_cell.length_a   1.000
_cell.length_b   1.000
_cell.length_c   1.000
_cell.angle_alpha   90.00
_cell.angle_beta   90.00
_cell.angle_gamma   90.00
#
_symmetry.space_group_name_H-M   'P 1'
#
loop_
_entity.id
_entity.type
_entity.pdbx_description
1 polymer ?
#
loop_
_entity_poly.entity_id
_entity_poly.type
_entity_poly.pdbx_seq_one_letter_code
_entity_poly.pdbx_strand_id
1 'polypeptide(L)'
;MSGTGGIFPNYEDHLLDKKKISEHFAGNFHEVIYPLNFTSKYGPWQYHCPADVKNFADLNSLTWNGRIKVVNKTSSATPVISADSGKDVNCSVVNNFIHSCISKITYQINDFQMGDSSSKSYCYRAYLDNLLSFSHEAKQQNLKYHGYIQDKAGAFDEVSKTRASHKNDAFINRAELFCTGNYFHFSIKLRIDLANIDQYLQPGVQLRFDIERNSDPFTLLSDIGNDTTFEFDIKDTTIEFDKLIPTPEYHRHFENRLAKKRLVYNYDRCHIQTYNFSQGINDLSVTSLFHTDKLPSYFVFGLVSDDAFNGKIAKNPFKFSAYDLKEMYLLVNGISVPTQPIKMDVDSKDYHHVFVNEFLDKLKLKNSNESIGLTADDWIGGNFLWLADLNVDKCSNFHEHRSHPGTIHLKMQTKTSLPENVRLIVYSSSRERLSIDPKTGDVLSTVTL
;
A
#
# COMPACT_ATOMS: atom_id res chain seq x y z
N MET A 1 12.88 -21.43 12.59
CA MET A 1 14.12 -20.85 12.02
C MET A 1 13.76 -20.44 10.61
N SER A 2 13.39 -19.19 10.42
CA SER A 2 13.11 -18.61 9.11
C SER A 2 14.44 -18.45 8.39
N GLY A 3 14.60 -19.13 7.27
CA GLY A 3 15.76 -18.95 6.42
C GLY A 3 15.79 -17.50 5.94
N THR A 4 16.73 -16.73 6.45
CA THR A 4 17.17 -15.50 5.83
C THR A 4 17.62 -15.87 4.43
N GLY A 5 16.85 -15.44 3.43
CA GLY A 5 17.29 -15.47 2.04
C GLY A 5 18.48 -14.53 1.88
N GLY A 6 19.65 -15.02 2.30
CA GLY A 6 20.91 -14.37 2.00
C GLY A 6 21.11 -14.39 0.51
N ILE A 7 21.57 -13.27 -0.04
CA ILE A 7 21.93 -13.09 -1.45
C ILE A 7 23.03 -14.08 -1.90
N PHE A 8 23.60 -14.81 -0.96
CA PHE A 8 24.60 -15.85 -1.22
C PHE A 8 24.04 -17.22 -0.84
N PRO A 9 23.84 -18.12 -1.79
CA PRO A 9 23.49 -19.50 -1.51
C PRO A 9 24.61 -20.17 -0.69
N ASN A 10 24.23 -21.06 0.22
CA ASN A 10 25.17 -21.83 1.03
C ASN A 10 26.21 -22.51 0.13
N TYR A 11 27.47 -22.26 0.39
CA TYR A 11 28.61 -22.77 -0.40
C TYR A 11 28.63 -24.30 -0.53
N GLU A 12 28.04 -25.03 0.42
CA GLU A 12 27.99 -26.47 0.44
C GLU A 12 27.05 -27.06 -0.63
N ASP A 13 25.94 -26.39 -0.93
CA ASP A 13 25.00 -26.85 -1.99
C ASP A 13 25.59 -26.66 -3.39
N HIS A 14 26.59 -25.81 -3.56
CA HIS A 14 27.26 -25.61 -4.84
C HIS A 14 28.26 -26.71 -5.21
N LEU A 15 28.72 -27.49 -4.25
CA LEU A 15 29.74 -28.53 -4.50
C LEU A 15 29.13 -29.89 -4.81
N LEU A 16 27.90 -30.16 -4.39
CA LEU A 16 27.31 -31.51 -4.47
C LEU A 16 26.11 -31.61 -5.42
N ASP A 17 25.35 -30.54 -5.62
CA ASP A 17 24.21 -30.54 -6.56
C ASP A 17 24.52 -29.74 -7.82
N LYS A 18 24.54 -30.41 -8.97
CA LYS A 18 24.43 -29.69 -10.26
C LYS A 18 23.13 -28.89 -10.24
N LYS A 19 23.22 -27.56 -10.21
CA LYS A 19 22.04 -26.70 -10.43
C LYS A 19 21.34 -27.23 -11.68
N LYS A 20 20.08 -27.64 -11.52
CA LYS A 20 19.24 -27.97 -12.67
C LYS A 20 19.13 -26.70 -13.52
N ILE A 21 19.72 -26.72 -14.70
CA ILE A 21 19.56 -25.63 -15.67
C ILE A 21 18.08 -25.64 -16.07
N SER A 22 17.39 -24.55 -15.84
CA SER A 22 16.01 -24.39 -16.29
C SER A 22 16.03 -24.09 -17.78
N GLU A 23 15.68 -25.07 -18.61
CA GLU A 23 15.54 -24.92 -20.07
C GLU A 23 14.14 -24.49 -20.49
N HIS A 24 13.36 -23.90 -19.56
CA HIS A 24 11.96 -23.59 -19.81
C HIS A 24 11.79 -22.34 -20.66
N PHE A 25 12.70 -21.37 -20.52
CA PHE A 25 12.65 -20.09 -21.21
C PHE A 25 13.89 -19.86 -22.05
N ALA A 26 13.68 -19.41 -23.30
CA ALA A 26 14.74 -19.04 -24.23
C ALA A 26 15.28 -17.63 -23.99
N GLY A 27 14.50 -16.77 -23.35
CA GLY A 27 14.85 -15.37 -23.07
C GLY A 27 13.71 -14.59 -22.43
N ASN A 28 13.95 -13.32 -22.21
CA ASN A 28 12.95 -12.36 -21.75
C ASN A 28 13.07 -11.06 -22.57
N PHE A 29 12.01 -10.27 -22.54
CA PHE A 29 12.02 -8.90 -23.03
C PHE A 29 11.11 -8.02 -22.17
N HIS A 30 11.40 -6.74 -22.21
CA HIS A 30 10.69 -5.74 -21.44
C HIS A 30 9.53 -5.17 -22.26
N GLU A 31 8.31 -5.30 -21.78
CA GLU A 31 7.11 -4.74 -22.42
C GLU A 31 6.83 -3.37 -21.85
N VAL A 32 6.63 -2.38 -22.72
CA VAL A 32 6.30 -0.99 -22.34
C VAL A 32 4.94 -0.65 -22.90
N ILE A 33 4.01 -0.28 -22.01
CA ILE A 33 2.64 0.06 -22.36
C ILE A 33 2.41 1.54 -22.10
N TYR A 34 2.02 2.26 -23.15
CA TYR A 34 1.67 3.67 -23.09
C TYR A 34 0.17 3.85 -22.75
N PRO A 35 -0.21 4.95 -22.09
CA PRO A 35 -1.61 5.23 -21.81
C PRO A 35 -2.40 5.49 -23.11
N LEU A 36 -3.65 5.04 -23.14
CA LEU A 36 -4.55 5.27 -24.28
C LEU A 36 -4.91 6.75 -24.46
N ASN A 37 -4.87 7.51 -23.36
CA ASN A 37 -5.25 8.92 -23.28
C ASN A 37 -4.07 9.83 -22.94
N PHE A 38 -3.11 9.97 -23.86
CA PHE A 38 -1.86 10.73 -23.68
C PHE A 38 -2.02 12.19 -23.21
N THR A 39 -3.15 12.81 -23.46
CA THR A 39 -3.38 14.24 -23.21
C THR A 39 -4.01 14.53 -21.86
N SER A 40 -4.41 13.52 -21.12
CA SER A 40 -5.12 13.72 -19.84
C SER A 40 -4.15 14.02 -18.70
N LYS A 41 -3.98 15.31 -18.36
CA LYS A 41 -3.24 15.76 -17.19
C LYS A 41 -3.84 15.24 -15.87
N TYR A 42 -5.17 15.11 -15.84
CA TYR A 42 -5.92 14.80 -14.63
C TYR A 42 -6.35 13.33 -14.52
N GLY A 43 -5.92 12.47 -15.47
CA GLY A 43 -6.33 11.08 -15.50
C GLY A 43 -7.82 10.89 -15.87
N PRO A 44 -8.41 9.70 -15.70
CA PRO A 44 -7.69 8.48 -15.36
C PRO A 44 -6.69 8.08 -16.47
N TRP A 45 -5.57 7.50 -16.07
CA TRP A 45 -4.61 6.92 -17.02
C TRP A 45 -4.98 5.47 -17.30
N GLN A 46 -5.33 5.20 -18.55
CA GLN A 46 -5.83 3.90 -18.99
C GLN A 46 -4.77 3.20 -19.84
N TYR A 47 -4.43 1.98 -19.46
CA TYR A 47 -3.44 1.16 -20.15
C TYR A 47 -4.08 -0.15 -20.61
N HIS A 48 -3.72 -0.58 -21.81
CA HIS A 48 -4.20 -1.82 -22.37
C HIS A 48 -3.05 -2.64 -22.91
N CYS A 49 -2.85 -3.82 -22.34
CA CYS A 49 -1.95 -4.83 -22.85
C CYS A 49 -2.78 -5.91 -23.55
N PRO A 50 -2.67 -6.02 -24.88
CA PRO A 50 -3.39 -7.05 -25.62
C PRO A 50 -2.89 -8.44 -25.24
N ALA A 51 -3.73 -9.44 -25.43
CA ALA A 51 -3.39 -10.83 -25.17
C ALA A 51 -2.20 -11.29 -26.05
N ASP A 52 -1.17 -11.81 -25.41
CA ASP A 52 -0.02 -12.42 -26.05
C ASP A 52 -0.14 -13.93 -25.94
N VAL A 53 -0.37 -14.61 -27.05
CA VAL A 53 -0.64 -16.06 -27.09
C VAL A 53 0.60 -16.93 -26.90
N LYS A 54 1.81 -16.36 -26.89
CA LYS A 54 3.06 -17.11 -26.85
C LYS A 54 3.84 -16.92 -25.56
N ASN A 55 3.87 -15.71 -25.04
CA ASN A 55 4.77 -15.35 -23.97
C ASN A 55 4.06 -15.30 -22.60
N PHE A 56 4.80 -15.63 -21.56
CA PHE A 56 4.35 -15.50 -20.19
C PHE A 56 4.63 -14.08 -19.69
N ALA A 57 3.80 -13.57 -18.77
CA ALA A 57 4.03 -12.27 -18.15
C ALA A 57 4.47 -12.43 -16.69
N ASP A 58 5.52 -11.71 -16.32
CA ASP A 58 5.96 -11.59 -14.92
C ASP A 58 5.34 -10.33 -14.30
N LEU A 59 4.23 -10.50 -13.60
CA LEU A 59 3.56 -9.38 -12.92
C LEU A 59 4.29 -8.92 -11.66
N ASN A 60 5.26 -9.70 -11.17
CA ASN A 60 6.10 -9.28 -10.05
C ASN A 60 7.09 -8.16 -10.46
N SER A 61 7.41 -8.06 -11.75
CA SER A 61 8.22 -6.98 -12.32
C SER A 61 7.42 -5.71 -12.67
N LEU A 62 6.09 -5.70 -12.42
CA LEU A 62 5.19 -4.62 -12.84
C LEU A 62 5.55 -3.29 -12.18
N THR A 63 5.93 -2.31 -13.00
CA THR A 63 6.25 -0.94 -12.58
C THR A 63 5.42 0.10 -13.31
N TRP A 64 5.16 1.22 -12.63
CA TRP A 64 4.61 2.43 -13.20
C TRP A 64 5.68 3.51 -13.20
N ASN A 65 5.97 4.03 -14.37
CA ASN A 65 7.04 5.01 -14.61
C ASN A 65 6.44 6.33 -15.10
N GLY A 66 7.18 7.39 -14.94
CA GLY A 66 6.78 8.70 -15.41
C GLY A 66 7.63 9.82 -14.85
N ARG A 67 7.17 11.05 -15.03
CA ARG A 67 7.81 12.24 -14.45
C ARG A 67 6.77 13.14 -13.80
N ILE A 68 7.14 13.69 -12.66
CA ILE A 68 6.26 14.50 -11.81
C ILE A 68 6.95 15.79 -11.38
N LYS A 69 6.20 16.85 -11.23
CA LYS A 69 6.63 18.09 -10.56
C LYS A 69 5.48 18.74 -9.82
N VAL A 70 5.80 19.57 -8.83
CA VAL A 70 4.84 20.42 -8.12
C VAL A 70 4.98 21.86 -8.63
N VAL A 71 3.86 22.52 -8.90
CA VAL A 71 3.80 23.88 -9.42
C VAL A 71 2.79 24.72 -8.65
N ASN A 72 3.01 26.05 -8.64
CA ASN A 72 2.02 27.01 -8.15
C ASN A 72 1.13 27.42 -9.32
N LYS A 73 -0.20 27.26 -9.18
CA LYS A 73 -1.19 27.61 -10.20
C LYS A 73 -1.51 29.10 -10.25
N THR A 74 -1.47 29.75 -9.08
CA THR A 74 -2.03 31.09 -8.90
C THR A 74 -1.02 32.19 -9.14
N SER A 75 0.26 31.92 -8.95
CA SER A 75 1.30 32.93 -9.12
C SER A 75 2.65 32.33 -9.41
N SER A 76 3.24 32.72 -10.54
CA SER A 76 4.65 32.44 -10.83
C SER A 76 5.61 33.22 -9.91
N ALA A 77 5.11 34.29 -9.26
CA ALA A 77 5.91 35.11 -8.33
C ALA A 77 6.07 34.44 -6.94
N THR A 78 5.23 33.47 -6.59
CA THR A 78 5.36 32.71 -5.34
C THR A 78 5.88 31.32 -5.69
N PRO A 79 7.20 31.08 -5.66
CA PRO A 79 7.78 29.80 -5.98
C PRO A 79 7.38 28.75 -4.92
N VAL A 80 7.41 27.47 -5.28
CA VAL A 80 7.15 26.37 -4.35
C VAL A 80 8.23 26.30 -3.27
N ILE A 81 9.49 26.53 -3.64
CA ILE A 81 10.62 26.74 -2.73
C ILE A 81 11.23 28.11 -3.04
N SER A 82 11.50 28.92 -2.02
CA SER A 82 12.14 30.22 -2.17
C SER A 82 13.57 30.08 -2.75
N ALA A 83 13.97 31.02 -3.59
CA ALA A 83 15.31 31.05 -4.20
C ALA A 83 16.43 31.45 -3.22
N ASP A 84 16.08 32.08 -2.09
CA ASP A 84 17.06 32.60 -1.12
C ASP A 84 17.69 31.52 -0.25
N SER A 85 18.85 31.77 0.31
CA SER A 85 19.68 30.81 1.07
C SER A 85 19.08 30.34 2.40
N GLY A 86 18.08 31.02 2.92
CA GLY A 86 17.26 30.56 4.05
C GLY A 86 16.03 29.75 3.63
N LYS A 87 15.81 29.63 2.38
CA LYS A 87 14.80 28.94 1.56
C LYS A 87 13.58 28.44 2.33
N ASP A 88 12.64 29.34 2.52
CA ASP A 88 11.32 28.97 2.99
C ASP A 88 10.66 27.97 2.03
N VAL A 89 9.97 26.97 2.56
CA VAL A 89 9.26 25.96 1.80
C VAL A 89 7.79 26.27 1.83
N ASN A 90 7.27 26.82 0.74
CA ASN A 90 5.86 27.23 0.65
C ASN A 90 4.90 26.05 0.48
N CYS A 91 5.38 24.95 -0.10
CA CYS A 91 4.60 23.73 -0.28
C CYS A 91 5.54 22.54 -0.29
N SER A 92 5.13 21.48 0.36
CA SER A 92 5.76 20.17 0.29
C SER A 92 4.75 19.10 -0.11
N VAL A 93 5.20 17.86 -0.18
CA VAL A 93 4.36 16.71 -0.52
C VAL A 93 4.16 15.81 0.70
N VAL A 94 3.08 15.06 0.71
CA VAL A 94 2.81 14.05 1.74
C VAL A 94 3.83 12.91 1.67
N ASN A 95 3.91 12.12 2.73
CA ASN A 95 4.74 10.92 2.72
C ASN A 95 4.27 9.91 1.67
N ASN A 96 5.20 9.10 1.12
CA ASN A 96 4.90 8.12 0.06
C ASN A 96 4.31 8.78 -1.20
N PHE A 97 4.84 9.93 -1.60
CA PHE A 97 4.22 10.88 -2.52
C PHE A 97 3.78 10.26 -3.86
N ILE A 98 4.64 9.50 -4.54
CA ILE A 98 4.30 8.97 -5.87
C ILE A 98 3.11 8.02 -5.80
N HIS A 99 3.07 7.13 -4.80
CA HIS A 99 1.91 6.28 -4.56
C HIS A 99 0.67 7.08 -4.13
N SER A 100 0.87 8.16 -3.36
CA SER A 100 -0.22 9.01 -2.87
C SER A 100 -0.90 9.81 -3.98
N CYS A 101 -0.24 10.03 -5.12
CA CYS A 101 -0.83 10.64 -6.30
C CYS A 101 -1.92 9.78 -6.95
N ILE A 102 -1.99 8.51 -6.60
CA ILE A 102 -2.98 7.55 -7.10
C ILE A 102 -4.07 7.36 -6.05
N SER A 103 -5.32 7.63 -6.40
CA SER A 103 -6.48 7.41 -5.53
C SER A 103 -6.87 5.93 -5.48
N LYS A 104 -7.10 5.35 -6.64
CA LYS A 104 -7.42 3.92 -6.79
C LYS A 104 -6.85 3.37 -8.09
N ILE A 105 -6.66 2.06 -8.11
CA ILE A 105 -6.31 1.30 -9.31
C ILE A 105 -7.35 0.21 -9.48
N THR A 106 -8.06 0.22 -10.59
CA THR A 106 -8.85 -0.91 -11.04
C THR A 106 -8.12 -1.59 -12.19
N TYR A 107 -8.09 -2.90 -12.19
CA TYR A 107 -7.46 -3.65 -13.26
C TYR A 107 -8.30 -4.85 -13.64
N GLN A 108 -8.18 -5.28 -14.90
CA GLN A 108 -8.94 -6.37 -15.46
C GLN A 108 -7.99 -7.42 -16.04
N ILE A 109 -8.34 -8.66 -15.79
CA ILE A 109 -7.79 -9.84 -16.45
C ILE A 109 -8.87 -10.36 -17.39
N ASN A 110 -8.65 -10.23 -18.69
CA ASN A 110 -9.69 -10.40 -19.68
C ASN A 110 -10.91 -9.51 -19.34
N ASP A 111 -12.09 -10.09 -19.12
CA ASP A 111 -13.32 -9.35 -18.75
C ASP A 111 -13.57 -9.34 -17.23
N PHE A 112 -12.70 -9.94 -16.45
CA PHE A 112 -12.85 -10.00 -14.98
C PHE A 112 -12.18 -8.82 -14.31
N GLN A 113 -12.98 -7.99 -13.65
CA GLN A 113 -12.48 -6.83 -12.91
C GLN A 113 -11.96 -7.21 -11.54
N MET A 114 -10.78 -6.72 -11.23
CA MET A 114 -10.11 -6.85 -9.95
C MET A 114 -9.74 -5.46 -9.39
N GLY A 115 -9.23 -5.45 -8.18
CA GLY A 115 -8.85 -4.24 -7.47
C GLY A 115 -9.98 -3.68 -6.62
N ASP A 116 -9.63 -2.76 -5.74
CA ASP A 116 -10.58 -2.10 -4.85
C ASP A 116 -11.13 -0.85 -5.55
N SER A 117 -12.45 -0.72 -5.61
CA SER A 117 -13.13 0.42 -6.22
C SER A 117 -13.32 1.61 -5.29
N SER A 118 -13.00 1.47 -4.00
CA SER A 118 -13.15 2.52 -3.00
C SER A 118 -12.21 3.68 -3.28
N SER A 119 -12.69 4.91 -3.10
CA SER A 119 -11.85 6.11 -3.22
C SER A 119 -10.71 6.08 -2.20
N LYS A 120 -9.50 6.46 -2.65
CA LYS A 120 -8.27 6.49 -1.85
C LYS A 120 -7.82 5.13 -1.30
N SER A 121 -8.38 4.03 -1.81
CA SER A 121 -8.00 2.67 -1.40
C SER A 121 -6.53 2.38 -1.71
N TYR A 122 -6.06 2.76 -2.89
CA TYR A 122 -4.69 2.49 -3.30
C TYR A 122 -3.65 3.24 -2.48
N CYS A 123 -3.83 4.55 -2.26
CA CYS A 123 -2.83 5.34 -1.54
C CYS A 123 -2.66 4.89 -0.08
N TYR A 124 -3.74 4.55 0.62
CA TYR A 124 -3.67 4.01 1.97
C TYR A 124 -3.07 2.60 1.99
N ARG A 125 -3.47 1.73 1.05
CA ARG A 125 -2.85 0.40 0.91
C ARG A 125 -1.34 0.52 0.72
N ALA A 126 -0.89 1.30 -0.27
CA ALA A 126 0.52 1.46 -0.57
C ALA A 126 1.31 2.10 0.58
N TYR A 127 0.70 3.01 1.34
CA TYR A 127 1.32 3.58 2.52
C TYR A 127 1.49 2.54 3.63
N LEU A 128 0.44 1.78 3.95
CA LEU A 128 0.48 0.73 4.97
C LEU A 128 1.44 -0.40 4.59
N ASP A 129 1.43 -0.85 3.34
CA ASP A 129 2.39 -1.85 2.84
C ASP A 129 3.83 -1.36 2.99
N ASN A 130 4.13 -0.10 2.62
CA ASN A 130 5.47 0.47 2.75
C ASN A 130 5.86 0.70 4.22
N LEU A 131 4.92 1.09 5.07
CA LEU A 131 5.17 1.31 6.50
C LEU A 131 5.44 -0.01 7.25
N LEU A 132 4.66 -1.06 6.97
CA LEU A 132 4.64 -2.28 7.78
C LEU A 132 5.53 -3.40 7.24
N SER A 133 5.84 -3.42 5.92
CA SER A 133 6.53 -4.55 5.28
C SER A 133 8.00 -4.28 4.95
N PHE A 134 8.46 -3.03 5.04
CA PHE A 134 9.84 -2.69 4.68
C PHE A 134 10.70 -2.40 5.91
N SER A 135 11.96 -2.86 5.87
CA SER A 135 12.94 -2.56 6.89
C SER A 135 13.27 -1.06 6.94
N HIS A 136 13.83 -0.62 8.06
CA HIS A 136 14.25 0.76 8.24
C HIS A 136 15.23 1.23 7.15
N GLU A 137 16.21 0.40 6.81
CA GLU A 137 17.22 0.69 5.79
C GLU A 137 16.59 0.83 4.40
N ALA A 138 15.66 -0.05 4.04
CA ALA A 138 14.95 0.03 2.77
C ALA A 138 14.12 1.31 2.65
N LYS A 139 13.50 1.76 3.76
CA LYS A 139 12.76 3.02 3.80
C LYS A 139 13.66 4.23 3.61
N GLN A 140 14.84 4.23 4.20
CA GLN A 140 15.80 5.35 4.10
C GLN A 140 16.49 5.43 2.74
N GLN A 141 16.67 4.32 2.05
CA GLN A 141 17.40 4.25 0.78
C GLN A 141 16.47 4.09 -0.42
N ASN A 142 15.85 2.94 -0.56
CA ASN A 142 15.11 2.58 -1.77
C ASN A 142 13.79 3.36 -1.89
N LEU A 143 13.00 3.41 -0.80
CA LEU A 143 11.69 4.06 -0.83
C LEU A 143 11.76 5.59 -0.82
N LYS A 144 12.91 6.17 -0.49
CA LYS A 144 13.12 7.62 -0.58
C LYS A 144 12.78 8.18 -1.97
N TYR A 145 13.13 7.45 -3.02
CA TYR A 145 12.85 7.84 -4.41
C TYR A 145 11.39 7.64 -4.82
N HIS A 146 10.61 6.91 -4.02
CA HIS A 146 9.14 6.87 -4.14
C HIS A 146 8.45 8.02 -3.37
N GLY A 147 9.24 8.87 -2.71
CA GLY A 147 8.78 9.94 -1.84
C GLY A 147 8.45 9.48 -0.43
N TYR A 148 8.93 8.28 -0.01
CA TYR A 148 8.76 7.82 1.37
C TYR A 148 9.90 8.36 2.23
N ILE A 149 9.59 9.38 3.02
CA ILE A 149 10.46 9.93 4.06
C ILE A 149 9.59 10.11 5.30
N GLN A 150 9.88 9.34 6.33
CA GLN A 150 9.05 9.24 7.53
C GLN A 150 8.94 10.57 8.27
N ASP A 151 7.72 10.98 8.56
CA ASP A 151 7.43 12.19 9.33
C ASP A 151 7.84 12.00 10.79
N LYS A 152 8.27 13.09 11.42
CA LYS A 152 8.67 13.10 12.82
C LYS A 152 7.44 12.98 13.72
N ALA A 153 7.53 12.14 14.76
CA ALA A 153 6.49 11.99 15.76
C ALA A 153 6.01 13.33 16.33
N GLY A 154 4.70 13.51 16.37
CA GLY A 154 4.07 14.73 16.86
C GLY A 154 4.13 15.95 15.92
N ALA A 155 4.78 15.84 14.75
CA ALA A 155 4.95 16.95 13.80
C ALA A 155 4.41 16.65 12.39
N PHE A 156 3.48 15.72 12.24
CA PHE A 156 2.89 15.35 10.94
C PHE A 156 2.15 16.48 10.23
N ASP A 157 1.46 17.34 11.01
CA ASP A 157 0.74 18.52 10.49
C ASP A 157 1.58 19.82 10.58
N GLU A 158 2.89 19.69 10.78
CA GLU A 158 3.78 20.85 10.74
C GLU A 158 3.97 21.27 9.29
N VAL A 159 3.29 22.33 8.88
CA VAL A 159 3.28 22.86 7.51
C VAL A 159 3.88 24.29 7.42
N SER A 160 4.49 24.77 8.51
CA SER A 160 5.13 26.08 8.56
C SER A 160 6.16 26.23 7.44
N LYS A 161 6.12 27.36 6.75
CA LYS A 161 7.06 27.64 5.66
C LYS A 161 8.50 27.87 6.14
N THR A 162 8.70 28.28 7.40
CA THR A 162 10.00 28.72 7.91
C THR A 162 10.92 27.56 8.18
N ARG A 163 11.91 27.34 7.32
CA ARG A 163 12.85 26.23 7.38
C ARG A 163 13.65 26.18 8.69
N ALA A 164 14.13 27.33 9.18
CA ALA A 164 15.03 27.39 10.34
C ALA A 164 14.40 26.89 11.65
N SER A 165 13.06 26.95 11.77
CA SER A 165 12.31 26.52 12.95
C SER A 165 11.43 25.32 12.71
N HIS A 166 11.52 24.68 11.53
CA HIS A 166 10.64 23.58 11.15
C HIS A 166 10.91 22.33 12.01
N LYS A 167 9.85 21.77 12.58
CA LYS A 167 9.96 20.62 13.49
C LYS A 167 10.02 19.27 12.77
N ASN A 168 9.63 19.24 11.47
CA ASN A 168 9.57 18.03 10.65
C ASN A 168 10.54 18.11 9.47
N ASP A 169 11.75 17.58 9.62
CA ASP A 169 12.76 17.56 8.56
C ASP A 169 12.31 16.80 7.31
N ALA A 170 11.43 15.81 7.47
CA ALA A 170 10.89 15.05 6.35
C ALA A 170 10.08 15.92 5.39
N PHE A 171 9.33 16.91 5.89
CA PHE A 171 8.63 17.89 5.08
C PHE A 171 9.59 18.65 4.16
N ILE A 172 10.71 19.14 4.72
CA ILE A 172 11.75 19.87 3.98
C ILE A 172 12.41 18.96 2.94
N ASN A 173 12.82 17.75 3.36
CA ASN A 173 13.53 16.82 2.49
C ASN A 173 12.66 16.36 1.29
N ARG A 174 11.35 16.17 1.49
CA ARG A 174 10.44 15.87 0.40
C ARG A 174 10.26 17.05 -0.55
N ALA A 175 10.17 18.27 -0.02
CA ALA A 175 10.08 19.46 -0.86
C ALA A 175 11.33 19.63 -1.74
N GLU A 176 12.53 19.39 -1.19
CA GLU A 176 13.78 19.46 -1.95
C GLU A 176 13.86 18.43 -3.08
N LEU A 177 13.17 17.31 -2.97
CA LEU A 177 13.12 16.31 -4.04
C LEU A 177 12.10 16.65 -5.11
N PHE A 178 10.88 17.07 -4.73
CA PHE A 178 9.75 17.12 -5.66
C PHE A 178 9.27 18.53 -6.01
N CYS A 179 9.64 19.54 -5.20
CA CYS A 179 9.11 20.91 -5.33
C CYS A 179 10.12 21.91 -5.91
N THR A 180 11.17 21.45 -6.56
CA THR A 180 12.22 22.29 -7.15
C THR A 180 11.80 23.02 -8.44
N GLY A 181 10.60 22.73 -8.97
CA GLY A 181 10.14 23.22 -10.27
C GLY A 181 10.58 22.38 -11.46
N ASN A 182 11.54 21.47 -11.30
CA ASN A 182 11.96 20.52 -12.29
C ASN A 182 11.14 19.23 -12.22
N TYR A 183 11.08 18.48 -13.34
CA TYR A 183 10.49 17.17 -13.32
C TYR A 183 11.39 16.16 -12.63
N PHE A 184 10.82 15.44 -11.68
CA PHE A 184 11.42 14.26 -11.05
C PHE A 184 10.97 13.02 -11.82
N HIS A 185 11.90 12.18 -12.27
CA HIS A 185 11.60 10.91 -12.93
C HIS A 185 11.41 9.83 -11.87
N PHE A 186 10.31 9.10 -11.96
CA PHE A 186 9.98 8.05 -11.00
C PHE A 186 9.75 6.70 -11.70
N SER A 187 10.04 5.64 -10.96
CA SER A 187 9.69 4.26 -11.27
C SER A 187 9.26 3.59 -9.97
N ILE A 188 8.01 3.14 -9.89
CA ILE A 188 7.47 2.49 -8.70
C ILE A 188 6.84 1.14 -9.04
N LYS A 189 7.03 0.14 -8.17
CA LYS A 189 6.30 -1.11 -8.25
C LYS A 189 4.85 -0.88 -7.77
N LEU A 190 3.86 -1.19 -8.60
CA LEU A 190 2.46 -1.05 -8.22
C LEU A 190 2.07 -2.03 -7.10
N ARG A 191 1.36 -1.52 -6.07
CA ARG A 191 0.86 -2.31 -4.94
C ARG A 191 -0.53 -2.87 -5.26
N ILE A 192 -0.60 -3.78 -6.22
CA ILE A 192 -1.81 -4.50 -6.58
C ILE A 192 -1.70 -5.98 -6.21
N ASP A 193 -2.82 -6.67 -6.08
CA ASP A 193 -2.84 -8.04 -5.57
C ASP A 193 -2.00 -8.99 -6.41
N LEU A 194 -2.09 -8.87 -7.73
CA LEU A 194 -1.38 -9.73 -8.68
C LEU A 194 0.11 -9.39 -8.86
N ALA A 195 0.58 -8.23 -8.42
CA ALA A 195 1.99 -7.85 -8.54
C ALA A 195 2.92 -8.54 -7.52
N ASN A 196 2.36 -9.35 -6.64
CA ASN A 196 3.12 -10.09 -5.62
C ASN A 196 2.98 -11.61 -5.75
N ILE A 197 2.52 -12.10 -6.93
CA ILE A 197 2.42 -13.54 -7.19
C ILE A 197 3.78 -14.05 -7.66
N ASP A 198 4.23 -15.19 -7.11
CA ASP A 198 5.47 -15.86 -7.52
C ASP A 198 5.32 -16.64 -8.84
N GLN A 199 4.13 -16.68 -9.42
CA GLN A 199 3.82 -17.42 -10.63
C GLN A 199 3.70 -16.49 -11.83
N TYR A 200 4.24 -16.90 -12.97
CA TYR A 200 4.08 -16.19 -14.23
C TYR A 200 2.66 -16.33 -14.76
N LEU A 201 2.10 -15.21 -15.23
CA LEU A 201 0.79 -15.21 -15.87
C LEU A 201 0.87 -15.95 -17.21
N GLN A 202 -0.10 -16.85 -17.47
CA GLN A 202 -0.14 -17.65 -18.68
C GLN A 202 -0.32 -16.81 -19.95
N PRO A 203 0.13 -17.32 -21.11
CA PRO A 203 -0.19 -16.74 -22.40
C PRO A 203 -1.70 -16.65 -22.68
N GLY A 204 -2.10 -15.75 -23.57
CA GLY A 204 -3.50 -15.58 -23.96
C GLY A 204 -4.33 -14.70 -23.05
N VAL A 205 -3.71 -14.03 -22.09
CA VAL A 205 -4.38 -13.14 -21.14
C VAL A 205 -4.20 -11.69 -21.55
N GLN A 206 -5.30 -10.94 -21.59
CA GLN A 206 -5.35 -9.50 -21.78
C GLN A 206 -5.34 -8.81 -20.42
N LEU A 207 -4.59 -7.71 -20.30
CA LEU A 207 -4.57 -6.88 -19.09
C LEU A 207 -5.04 -5.46 -19.40
N ARG A 208 -5.86 -4.90 -18.52
CA ARG A 208 -6.22 -3.48 -18.53
C ARG A 208 -5.98 -2.89 -17.16
N PHE A 209 -5.48 -1.66 -17.12
CA PHE A 209 -5.26 -0.92 -15.89
C PHE A 209 -5.87 0.47 -16.03
N ASP A 210 -6.69 0.84 -15.05
CA ASP A 210 -7.25 2.18 -14.91
C ASP A 210 -6.72 2.79 -13.61
N ILE A 211 -5.85 3.79 -13.74
CA ILE A 211 -5.22 4.48 -12.62
C ILE A 211 -5.89 5.84 -12.44
N GLU A 212 -6.59 6.04 -11.34
CA GLU A 212 -7.23 7.30 -11.02
C GLU A 212 -6.33 8.19 -10.16
N ARG A 213 -6.21 9.45 -10.60
CA ARG A 213 -5.45 10.49 -9.92
C ARG A 213 -6.12 10.89 -8.61
N ASN A 214 -5.32 11.13 -7.58
CA ASN A 214 -5.80 11.74 -6.34
C ASN A 214 -5.89 13.27 -6.46
N SER A 215 -6.58 13.92 -5.53
CA SER A 215 -6.69 15.39 -5.49
C SER A 215 -5.39 16.03 -5.03
N ASP A 216 -5.11 17.26 -5.54
CA ASP A 216 -3.94 18.04 -5.14
C ASP A 216 -3.90 18.29 -3.62
N PRO A 217 -5.01 18.74 -2.96
CA PRO A 217 -4.99 18.99 -1.53
C PRO A 217 -4.78 17.76 -0.65
N PHE A 218 -5.00 16.56 -1.17
CA PHE A 218 -4.68 15.31 -0.45
C PHE A 218 -3.18 15.00 -0.48
N THR A 219 -2.51 15.37 -1.57
CA THR A 219 -1.12 14.98 -1.83
C THR A 219 -0.10 16.06 -1.47
N LEU A 220 -0.55 17.29 -1.26
CA LEU A 220 0.28 18.46 -0.99
C LEU A 220 0.03 19.00 0.42
N LEU A 221 1.07 19.55 1.02
CA LEU A 221 1.05 20.15 2.36
C LEU A 221 1.55 21.59 2.31
N SER A 222 0.76 22.55 2.80
CA SER A 222 1.09 23.96 2.82
C SER A 222 0.29 24.72 3.88
N ASP A 223 0.87 25.76 4.46
CA ASP A 223 0.19 26.78 5.27
C ASP A 223 -0.18 28.03 4.46
N ILE A 224 0.20 28.09 3.18
CA ILE A 224 0.04 29.24 2.31
C ILE A 224 -1.08 29.00 1.29
N GLY A 225 -1.94 29.99 1.13
CA GLY A 225 -3.00 29.96 0.14
C GLY A 225 -4.18 29.09 0.57
N ASN A 226 -4.79 28.46 -0.40
CA ASN A 226 -5.93 27.56 -0.22
C ASN A 226 -5.69 26.25 -0.96
N ASP A 227 -6.63 25.32 -0.89
CA ASP A 227 -6.56 23.99 -1.49
C ASP A 227 -6.36 23.98 -3.02
N THR A 228 -6.44 25.13 -3.69
CA THR A 228 -6.27 25.26 -5.14
C THR A 228 -4.97 25.97 -5.55
N THR A 229 -4.14 26.41 -4.60
CA THR A 229 -2.94 27.20 -4.87
C THR A 229 -1.85 26.39 -5.57
N PHE A 230 -1.63 25.16 -5.13
CA PHE A 230 -0.60 24.29 -5.68
C PHE A 230 -1.21 23.06 -6.39
N GLU A 231 -0.48 22.52 -7.35
CA GLU A 231 -0.85 21.26 -8.03
C GLU A 231 0.40 20.44 -8.34
N PHE A 232 0.20 19.14 -8.49
CA PHE A 232 1.20 18.26 -9.10
C PHE A 232 0.86 17.96 -10.56
N ASP A 233 1.88 17.94 -11.41
CA ASP A 233 1.78 17.65 -12.85
C ASP A 233 2.54 16.37 -13.16
N ILE A 234 1.84 15.35 -13.67
CA ILE A 234 2.40 14.05 -14.07
C ILE A 234 2.35 13.95 -15.59
N LYS A 235 3.45 13.51 -16.21
CA LYS A 235 3.58 13.32 -17.66
C LYS A 235 4.34 12.05 -18.01
N ASP A 236 4.20 11.66 -19.27
CA ASP A 236 4.93 10.55 -19.91
C ASP A 236 4.92 9.27 -19.09
N THR A 237 3.72 8.91 -18.65
CA THR A 237 3.53 7.71 -17.83
C THR A 237 3.52 6.44 -18.68
N THR A 238 4.17 5.38 -18.19
CA THR A 238 4.17 4.04 -18.80
C THR A 238 3.93 2.98 -17.72
N ILE A 239 3.35 1.85 -18.12
CA ILE A 239 3.39 0.62 -17.34
C ILE A 239 4.37 -0.32 -18.02
N GLU A 240 5.24 -0.94 -17.24
CA GLU A 240 6.31 -1.80 -17.73
C GLU A 240 6.38 -3.09 -16.92
N PHE A 241 6.61 -4.21 -17.61
CA PHE A 241 6.84 -5.52 -16.98
C PHE A 241 7.56 -6.46 -17.94
N ASP A 242 8.14 -7.51 -17.40
CA ASP A 242 8.89 -8.49 -18.17
C ASP A 242 7.98 -9.56 -18.75
N LYS A 243 8.22 -9.92 -20.01
CA LYS A 243 7.66 -11.09 -20.67
C LYS A 243 8.73 -12.14 -20.90
N LEU A 244 8.38 -13.39 -20.67
CA LEU A 244 9.26 -14.54 -20.80
C LEU A 244 8.92 -15.34 -22.05
N ILE A 245 9.92 -15.61 -22.86
CA ILE A 245 9.81 -16.37 -24.10
C ILE A 245 10.04 -17.85 -23.80
N PRO A 246 9.01 -18.72 -23.85
CA PRO A 246 9.18 -20.13 -23.60
C PRO A 246 9.96 -20.82 -24.74
N THR A 247 10.69 -21.88 -24.41
CA THR A 247 11.21 -22.77 -25.44
C THR A 247 10.06 -23.50 -26.14
N PRO A 248 10.20 -23.88 -27.43
CA PRO A 248 9.13 -24.59 -28.16
C PRO A 248 8.71 -25.91 -27.49
N GLU A 249 9.63 -26.56 -26.83
CA GLU A 249 9.38 -27.80 -26.09
C GLU A 249 8.55 -27.54 -24.84
N TYR A 250 8.92 -26.52 -24.06
CA TYR A 250 8.17 -26.12 -22.87
C TYR A 250 6.77 -25.60 -23.23
N HIS A 251 6.63 -24.81 -24.29
CA HIS A 251 5.34 -24.30 -24.77
C HIS A 251 4.37 -25.47 -25.09
N ARG A 252 4.85 -26.46 -25.84
CA ARG A 252 4.06 -27.65 -26.19
C ARG A 252 3.67 -28.48 -24.96
N HIS A 253 4.60 -28.65 -24.02
CA HIS A 253 4.32 -29.33 -22.76
C HIS A 253 3.28 -28.58 -21.93
N PHE A 254 3.39 -27.27 -21.90
CA PHE A 254 2.47 -26.37 -21.18
C PHE A 254 1.04 -26.44 -21.77
N GLU A 255 0.89 -26.34 -23.08
CA GLU A 255 -0.41 -26.50 -23.78
C GLU A 255 -1.06 -27.87 -23.49
N ASN A 256 -0.29 -28.94 -23.54
CA ASN A 256 -0.78 -30.26 -23.18
C ASN A 256 -1.26 -30.38 -21.72
N ARG A 257 -0.62 -29.64 -20.83
CA ARG A 257 -1.01 -29.56 -19.40
C ARG A 257 -2.29 -28.75 -19.23
N LEU A 258 -2.39 -27.60 -19.90
CA LEU A 258 -3.58 -26.73 -19.87
C LEU A 258 -4.83 -27.43 -20.45
N ALA A 259 -4.66 -28.30 -21.46
CA ALA A 259 -5.76 -29.11 -21.99
C ALA A 259 -6.38 -30.04 -20.94
N LYS A 260 -5.63 -30.36 -19.89
CA LYS A 260 -6.05 -31.32 -18.83
C LYS A 260 -6.39 -30.64 -17.51
N LYS A 261 -5.76 -29.50 -17.19
CA LYS A 261 -5.88 -28.86 -15.87
C LYS A 261 -5.72 -27.35 -16.00
N ARG A 262 -6.63 -26.60 -15.35
CA ARG A 262 -6.53 -25.14 -15.22
C ARG A 262 -5.36 -24.75 -14.34
N LEU A 263 -4.76 -23.60 -14.61
CA LEU A 263 -3.81 -22.98 -13.68
C LEU A 263 -4.57 -22.26 -12.56
N VAL A 264 -3.99 -22.33 -11.40
CA VAL A 264 -4.51 -21.68 -10.19
C VAL A 264 -3.43 -20.75 -9.65
N TYR A 265 -3.77 -19.51 -9.47
CA TYR A 265 -2.93 -18.47 -8.89
C TYR A 265 -3.41 -18.17 -7.47
N ASN A 266 -2.55 -18.38 -6.50
CA ASN A 266 -2.82 -17.99 -5.12
C ASN A 266 -2.31 -16.57 -4.90
N TYR A 267 -3.12 -15.70 -4.32
CA TYR A 267 -2.75 -14.32 -4.05
C TYR A 267 -3.43 -13.80 -2.78
N ASP A 268 -2.84 -12.76 -2.20
CA ASP A 268 -3.43 -12.08 -1.06
C ASP A 268 -4.25 -10.88 -1.58
N ARG A 269 -5.57 -10.97 -1.41
CA ARG A 269 -6.48 -9.90 -1.76
C ARG A 269 -6.59 -8.92 -0.61
N CYS A 270 -6.28 -7.67 -0.92
CA CYS A 270 -6.33 -6.59 0.04
C CYS A 270 -7.53 -5.67 -0.23
N HIS A 271 -8.25 -5.32 0.82
CA HIS A 271 -9.35 -4.37 0.78
C HIS A 271 -9.13 -3.23 1.76
N ILE A 272 -9.47 -2.01 1.33
CA ILE A 272 -9.54 -0.83 2.17
C ILE A 272 -11.01 -0.42 2.32
N GLN A 273 -11.49 -0.39 3.56
CA GLN A 273 -12.81 0.14 3.90
C GLN A 273 -12.67 1.32 4.85
N THR A 274 -13.65 2.22 4.83
CA THR A 274 -13.63 3.41 5.67
C THR A 274 -14.97 3.61 6.37
N TYR A 275 -14.91 4.04 7.64
CA TYR A 275 -16.07 4.34 8.46
C TYR A 275 -15.92 5.72 9.10
N ASN A 276 -17.00 6.48 9.15
CA ASN A 276 -16.99 7.84 9.69
C ASN A 276 -17.55 7.88 11.10
N PHE A 277 -16.87 8.63 11.96
CA PHE A 277 -17.29 8.96 13.31
C PHE A 277 -17.41 10.47 13.47
N SER A 278 -18.53 10.92 14.02
CA SER A 278 -18.79 12.33 14.24
C SER A 278 -18.04 12.86 15.45
N GLN A 279 -17.70 14.14 15.43
CA GLN A 279 -17.22 14.86 16.59
C GLN A 279 -18.16 14.69 17.79
N GLY A 280 -17.61 14.64 18.99
CA GLY A 280 -18.35 14.60 20.24
C GLY A 280 -18.75 13.21 20.77
N ILE A 281 -18.54 12.13 20.00
CA ILE A 281 -18.75 10.76 20.44
C ILE A 281 -17.48 10.19 21.09
N ASN A 282 -17.65 9.15 21.92
CA ASN A 282 -16.57 8.40 22.54
C ASN A 282 -16.66 6.87 22.30
N ASP A 283 -17.74 6.40 21.68
CA ASP A 283 -17.90 5.01 21.23
C ASP A 283 -17.69 4.95 19.72
N LEU A 284 -16.59 4.34 19.29
CA LEU A 284 -16.16 4.17 17.90
C LEU A 284 -16.43 2.75 17.41
N SER A 285 -17.55 2.17 17.84
CA SER A 285 -17.88 0.79 17.48
C SER A 285 -18.45 0.69 16.07
N VAL A 286 -18.04 -0.35 15.33
CA VAL A 286 -18.57 -0.70 14.02
C VAL A 286 -19.20 -2.08 14.09
N THR A 287 -20.52 -2.12 13.90
CA THR A 287 -21.26 -3.37 13.76
C THR A 287 -21.12 -3.86 12.31
N SER A 288 -20.62 -5.08 12.13
CA SER A 288 -20.40 -5.68 10.82
C SER A 288 -19.36 -4.94 9.95
N LEU A 289 -18.09 -5.17 10.27
CA LEU A 289 -16.96 -4.66 9.46
C LEU A 289 -16.96 -5.21 8.04
N PHE A 290 -17.43 -6.45 7.85
CA PHE A 290 -17.46 -7.11 6.54
C PHE A 290 -18.73 -7.91 6.35
N HIS A 291 -19.31 -7.83 5.15
CA HIS A 291 -20.46 -8.61 4.69
C HIS A 291 -20.05 -9.68 3.69
N THR A 292 -18.96 -10.39 3.97
CA THR A 292 -18.47 -11.44 3.09
C THR A 292 -18.70 -12.81 3.70
N ASP A 293 -18.93 -13.80 2.83
CA ASP A 293 -19.09 -15.20 3.24
C ASP A 293 -17.84 -15.79 3.89
N LYS A 294 -16.74 -15.01 3.95
CA LYS A 294 -15.45 -15.45 4.46
C LYS A 294 -14.74 -14.31 5.16
N LEU A 295 -14.27 -14.60 6.36
CA LEU A 295 -13.54 -13.64 7.18
C LEU A 295 -12.12 -13.44 6.65
N PRO A 296 -11.66 -12.20 6.49
CA PRO A 296 -10.26 -11.91 6.29
C PRO A 296 -9.40 -12.43 7.44
N SER A 297 -8.17 -12.80 7.12
CA SER A 297 -7.24 -13.34 8.12
C SER A 297 -6.48 -12.25 8.88
N TYR A 298 -6.29 -11.08 8.28
CA TYR A 298 -5.46 -10.02 8.83
C TYR A 298 -6.10 -8.65 8.65
N PHE A 299 -5.99 -7.82 9.68
CA PHE A 299 -6.53 -6.46 9.71
C PHE A 299 -5.53 -5.45 10.23
N VAL A 300 -5.59 -4.25 9.66
CA VAL A 300 -4.95 -3.04 10.20
C VAL A 300 -5.99 -1.95 10.33
N PHE A 301 -6.06 -1.34 11.50
CA PHE A 301 -6.98 -0.26 11.83
C PHE A 301 -6.19 1.01 12.13
N GLY A 302 -6.61 2.12 11.55
CA GLY A 302 -6.03 3.43 11.82
C GLY A 302 -7.08 4.53 11.79
N LEU A 303 -6.96 5.51 12.68
CA LEU A 303 -7.86 6.66 12.78
C LEU A 303 -7.18 7.89 12.21
N VAL A 304 -7.82 8.57 11.26
CA VAL A 304 -7.36 9.81 10.64
C VAL A 304 -8.41 10.90 10.75
N SER A 305 -7.99 12.16 10.72
CA SER A 305 -8.94 13.29 10.63
C SER A 305 -9.74 13.20 9.33
N ASP A 306 -11.05 13.41 9.37
CA ASP A 306 -11.90 13.40 8.18
C ASP A 306 -11.55 14.54 7.23
N ASP A 307 -11.15 15.71 7.75
CA ASP A 307 -10.63 16.83 6.96
C ASP A 307 -9.39 16.42 6.14
N ALA A 308 -8.43 15.72 6.79
CA ALA A 308 -7.22 15.22 6.13
C ALA A 308 -7.55 14.18 5.06
N PHE A 309 -8.45 13.25 5.36
CA PHE A 309 -8.92 12.26 4.39
C PHE A 309 -9.58 12.93 3.18
N ASN A 310 -10.39 13.97 3.38
CA ASN A 310 -11.05 14.67 2.28
C ASN A 310 -10.10 15.58 1.49
N GLY A 311 -8.89 15.83 1.98
CA GLY A 311 -7.85 16.58 1.31
C GLY A 311 -7.83 18.06 1.71
N LYS A 312 -7.53 18.34 2.97
CA LYS A 312 -7.22 19.67 3.45
C LYS A 312 -5.72 19.89 3.43
N ILE A 313 -5.23 20.83 2.65
CA ILE A 313 -3.80 21.05 2.39
C ILE A 313 -2.95 21.30 3.64
N ALA A 314 -3.56 21.72 4.76
CA ALA A 314 -2.89 21.95 6.04
C ALA A 314 -2.88 20.71 6.95
N LYS A 315 -3.45 19.57 6.54
CA LYS A 315 -3.53 18.35 7.35
C LYS A 315 -2.95 17.16 6.60
N ASN A 316 -2.14 16.37 7.29
CA ASN A 316 -1.49 15.18 6.72
C ASN A 316 -2.45 13.97 6.74
N PRO A 317 -2.83 13.39 5.59
CA PRO A 317 -3.76 12.26 5.53
C PRO A 317 -3.17 10.95 6.07
N PHE A 318 -1.86 10.88 6.28
CA PHE A 318 -1.17 9.72 6.85
C PHE A 318 -0.81 9.89 8.32
N LYS A 319 -1.40 10.89 8.99
CA LYS A 319 -1.32 11.01 10.43
C LYS A 319 -2.38 10.12 11.09
N PHE A 320 -1.96 8.96 11.56
CA PHE A 320 -2.81 8.06 12.32
C PHE A 320 -2.73 8.41 13.80
N SER A 321 -3.83 8.90 14.38
CA SER A 321 -3.88 9.39 15.75
C SER A 321 -4.65 8.43 16.67
N ALA A 322 -4.21 8.30 17.91
CA ALA A 322 -4.87 7.44 18.90
C ALA A 322 -6.17 8.02 19.47
N TYR A 323 -6.37 9.35 19.41
CA TYR A 323 -7.55 10.06 19.93
C TYR A 323 -7.93 9.64 21.37
N ASP A 324 -6.95 9.53 22.28
CA ASP A 324 -7.14 9.07 23.66
C ASP A 324 -7.87 7.72 23.76
N LEU A 325 -7.56 6.79 22.87
CA LEU A 325 -8.15 5.46 22.87
C LEU A 325 -7.84 4.75 24.19
N LYS A 326 -8.88 4.27 24.86
CA LYS A 326 -8.83 3.60 26.15
C LYS A 326 -8.90 2.09 26.04
N GLU A 327 -9.77 1.62 25.13
CA GLU A 327 -10.09 0.20 25.02
C GLU A 327 -10.39 -0.16 23.56
N MET A 328 -9.90 -1.32 23.12
CA MET A 328 -10.18 -1.86 21.78
C MET A 328 -10.17 -3.39 21.76
N TYR A 329 -11.10 -3.98 20.98
CA TYR A 329 -11.18 -5.41 20.72
C TYR A 329 -12.11 -5.71 19.53
N LEU A 330 -11.99 -6.91 18.98
CA LEU A 330 -12.92 -7.44 17.98
C LEU A 330 -13.88 -8.44 18.63
N LEU A 331 -15.09 -8.51 18.11
CA LEU A 331 -15.99 -9.63 18.34
C LEU A 331 -16.09 -10.42 17.05
N VAL A 332 -15.51 -11.61 17.03
CA VAL A 332 -15.57 -12.55 15.92
C VAL A 332 -16.59 -13.63 16.28
N ASN A 333 -17.69 -13.66 15.55
CA ASN A 333 -18.82 -14.56 15.86
C ASN A 333 -19.30 -14.45 17.34
N GLY A 334 -19.25 -13.25 17.91
CA GLY A 334 -19.64 -12.99 19.29
C GLY A 334 -18.54 -13.29 20.34
N ILE A 335 -17.39 -13.80 19.94
CA ILE A 335 -16.26 -14.08 20.82
C ILE A 335 -15.24 -12.94 20.74
N SER A 336 -14.79 -12.45 21.91
CA SER A 336 -13.79 -11.38 21.99
C SER A 336 -12.41 -11.84 21.53
N VAL A 337 -11.78 -11.05 20.64
CA VAL A 337 -10.42 -11.25 20.17
C VAL A 337 -9.65 -9.91 20.28
N PRO A 338 -8.62 -9.83 21.12
CA PRO A 338 -8.18 -10.86 22.08
C PRO A 338 -9.23 -11.12 23.18
N THR A 339 -9.07 -12.21 23.92
CA THR A 339 -10.01 -12.61 24.98
C THR A 339 -10.24 -11.52 26.04
N GLN A 340 -9.19 -10.77 26.35
CA GLN A 340 -9.25 -9.57 27.18
C GLN A 340 -9.12 -8.35 26.28
N PRO A 341 -10.00 -7.35 26.39
CA PRO A 341 -9.84 -6.09 25.66
C PRO A 341 -8.47 -5.47 25.90
N ILE A 342 -7.87 -4.95 24.81
CA ILE A 342 -6.62 -4.23 24.89
C ILE A 342 -6.92 -2.88 25.51
N LYS A 343 -6.25 -2.57 26.63
CA LYS A 343 -6.37 -1.30 27.34
C LYS A 343 -5.07 -0.54 27.26
N MET A 344 -5.17 0.77 27.11
CA MET A 344 -4.03 1.68 27.07
C MET A 344 -4.40 3.04 27.64
N ASP A 345 -3.40 3.79 28.09
CA ASP A 345 -3.55 5.19 28.52
C ASP A 345 -2.37 6.00 27.99
N VAL A 346 -2.67 6.93 27.08
CA VAL A 346 -1.65 7.76 26.43
C VAL A 346 -1.05 8.77 27.41
N ASP A 347 -1.87 9.33 28.31
CA ASP A 347 -1.43 10.37 29.26
C ASP A 347 -0.45 9.82 30.28
N SER A 348 -0.69 8.61 30.78
CA SER A 348 0.20 7.93 31.73
C SER A 348 1.33 7.17 31.07
N LYS A 349 1.45 7.21 29.72
CA LYS A 349 2.41 6.46 28.91
C LYS A 349 2.26 4.94 29.04
N ASP A 350 1.09 4.45 29.40
CA ASP A 350 0.78 3.02 29.49
C ASP A 350 0.39 2.45 28.13
N TYR A 351 1.28 2.55 27.15
CA TYR A 351 1.10 2.03 25.81
C TYR A 351 2.32 1.21 25.30
N HIS A 352 3.44 1.23 25.99
CA HIS A 352 4.64 0.53 25.56
C HIS A 352 4.42 -0.99 25.47
N HIS A 353 3.68 -1.57 26.42
CA HIS A 353 3.36 -2.99 26.40
C HIS A 353 2.43 -3.34 25.21
N VAL A 354 1.50 -2.46 24.86
CA VAL A 354 0.60 -2.62 23.70
C VAL A 354 1.42 -2.57 22.40
N PHE A 355 2.35 -1.60 22.30
CA PHE A 355 3.25 -1.52 21.15
C PHE A 355 4.05 -2.82 20.95
N VAL A 356 4.62 -3.38 22.01
CA VAL A 356 5.44 -4.60 21.89
C VAL A 356 4.58 -5.84 21.64
N ASN A 357 3.46 -6.00 22.39
CA ASN A 357 2.69 -7.24 22.37
C ASN A 357 1.61 -7.30 21.29
N GLU A 358 1.04 -6.14 20.90
CA GLU A 358 -0.06 -6.11 19.94
C GLU A 358 0.38 -5.55 18.57
N PHE A 359 1.42 -4.70 18.51
CA PHE A 359 1.89 -4.18 17.25
C PHE A 359 3.11 -4.98 16.73
N LEU A 360 4.22 -5.03 17.47
CA LEU A 360 5.43 -5.75 17.00
C LEU A 360 5.23 -7.27 16.94
N ASP A 361 4.48 -7.88 17.88
CA ASP A 361 4.23 -9.33 17.87
C ASP A 361 3.38 -9.74 16.65
N LYS A 362 2.36 -8.96 16.28
CA LYS A 362 1.54 -9.23 15.07
C LYS A 362 2.31 -9.06 13.77
N LEU A 363 3.31 -8.19 13.75
CA LEU A 363 4.26 -8.06 12.64
C LEU A 363 5.37 -9.11 12.67
N LYS A 364 5.40 -10.01 13.66
CA LYS A 364 6.46 -11.00 13.89
C LYS A 364 7.85 -10.38 14.13
N LEU A 365 7.89 -9.12 14.58
CA LEU A 365 9.12 -8.35 14.83
C LEU A 365 9.60 -8.37 16.28
N LYS A 366 8.75 -8.77 17.23
CA LYS A 366 9.04 -8.74 18.68
C LYS A 366 10.37 -9.42 19.08
N ASN A 367 10.72 -10.51 18.39
CA ASN A 367 11.95 -11.28 18.63
C ASN A 367 12.77 -11.43 17.34
N SER A 368 12.66 -10.48 16.42
CA SER A 368 13.40 -10.45 15.15
C SER A 368 14.61 -9.55 15.27
N ASN A 369 15.61 -9.78 14.42
CA ASN A 369 16.73 -8.86 14.21
C ASN A 369 16.37 -7.74 13.22
N GLU A 370 15.18 -7.79 12.62
CA GLU A 370 14.68 -6.77 11.69
C GLU A 370 13.85 -5.72 12.43
N SER A 371 13.86 -4.49 11.92
CA SER A 371 13.08 -3.39 12.44
C SER A 371 12.44 -2.60 11.31
N ILE A 372 11.22 -2.15 11.54
CA ILE A 372 10.54 -1.22 10.62
C ILE A 372 10.87 0.25 10.91
N GLY A 373 11.74 0.52 11.89
CA GLY A 373 12.18 1.87 12.24
C GLY A 373 11.14 2.72 12.95
N LEU A 374 10.21 2.10 13.70
CA LEU A 374 9.27 2.78 14.58
C LEU A 374 9.57 2.47 16.03
N THR A 375 9.65 3.51 16.84
CA THR A 375 9.63 3.41 18.31
C THR A 375 8.19 3.49 18.82
N ALA A 376 7.97 3.20 20.11
CA ALA A 376 6.64 3.36 20.71
C ALA A 376 6.17 4.83 20.69
N ASP A 377 7.09 5.78 20.82
CA ASP A 377 6.79 7.21 20.74
C ASP A 377 6.45 7.64 19.29
N ASP A 378 7.11 7.07 18.27
CA ASP A 378 6.76 7.29 16.86
C ASP A 378 5.39 6.68 16.54
N TRP A 379 5.09 5.52 17.14
CA TRP A 379 3.82 4.85 16.95
C TRP A 379 2.67 5.70 17.48
N ILE A 380 2.74 6.18 18.73
CA ILE A 380 1.67 7.01 19.30
C ILE A 380 1.67 8.43 18.69
N GLY A 381 2.82 8.92 18.24
CA GLY A 381 3.04 10.28 17.73
C GLY A 381 2.54 10.55 16.30
N GLY A 382 1.77 9.65 15.71
CA GLY A 382 1.20 9.84 14.36
C GLY A 382 1.20 8.61 13.47
N ASN A 383 1.65 7.46 13.98
CA ASN A 383 1.60 6.16 13.29
C ASN A 383 0.76 5.14 14.06
N PHE A 384 -0.24 5.59 14.81
CA PHE A 384 -1.06 4.70 15.62
C PHE A 384 -1.87 3.76 14.74
N LEU A 385 -1.44 2.51 14.68
CA LEU A 385 -2.11 1.43 13.97
C LEU A 385 -2.33 0.28 14.93
N TRP A 386 -3.52 -0.31 14.89
CA TRP A 386 -3.82 -1.53 15.59
C TRP A 386 -3.94 -2.69 14.58
N LEU A 387 -3.30 -3.80 14.90
CA LEU A 387 -3.26 -4.98 14.07
C LEU A 387 -4.02 -6.14 14.72
N ALA A 388 -4.81 -6.85 13.93
CA ALA A 388 -5.46 -8.06 14.36
C ALA A 388 -5.18 -9.19 13.38
N ASP A 389 -4.67 -10.31 13.88
CA ASP A 389 -4.41 -11.54 13.13
C ASP A 389 -5.40 -12.60 13.62
N LEU A 390 -6.26 -13.04 12.71
CA LEU A 390 -7.28 -14.06 12.96
C LEU A 390 -6.86 -15.46 12.51
N ASN A 391 -5.64 -15.63 12.01
CA ASN A 391 -5.13 -16.94 11.67
C ASN A 391 -5.07 -17.83 12.93
N VAL A 392 -5.46 -19.08 12.77
CA VAL A 392 -5.56 -20.05 13.89
C VAL A 392 -4.18 -20.37 14.45
N ASP A 393 -3.16 -20.38 13.59
CA ASP A 393 -1.78 -20.57 14.00
C ASP A 393 -0.85 -19.53 13.35
N LYS A 394 0.36 -19.42 13.86
CA LYS A 394 1.39 -18.51 13.35
C LYS A 394 2.28 -19.14 12.27
N CYS A 395 1.95 -20.33 11.79
CA CYS A 395 2.73 -21.13 10.84
C CYS A 395 2.37 -20.88 9.37
N SER A 396 2.28 -19.63 8.94
CA SER A 396 1.83 -19.23 7.59
C SER A 396 2.62 -19.82 6.41
N ASN A 397 3.77 -20.45 6.63
CA ASN A 397 4.65 -20.92 5.56
C ASN A 397 4.44 -22.39 5.15
N PHE A 398 3.69 -23.18 5.93
CA PHE A 398 3.59 -24.63 5.70
C PHE A 398 2.23 -25.09 5.21
N HIS A 399 1.16 -24.36 5.50
CA HIS A 399 -0.18 -24.69 5.07
C HIS A 399 -1.07 -23.44 5.00
N GLU A 400 -2.13 -23.56 4.22
CA GLU A 400 -3.12 -22.50 4.06
C GLU A 400 -4.31 -22.79 4.97
N HIS A 401 -4.73 -21.79 5.75
CA HIS A 401 -5.90 -21.91 6.61
C HIS A 401 -7.18 -21.71 5.80
N ARG A 402 -8.16 -22.57 6.07
CA ARG A 402 -9.49 -22.39 5.50
C ARG A 402 -10.17 -21.21 6.15
N SER A 403 -10.61 -20.26 5.34
CA SER A 403 -11.44 -19.16 5.81
C SER A 403 -12.81 -19.69 6.24
N HIS A 404 -13.35 -19.15 7.31
CA HIS A 404 -14.68 -19.50 7.83
C HIS A 404 -15.66 -18.34 7.60
N PRO A 405 -16.95 -18.63 7.36
CA PRO A 405 -17.97 -17.61 7.36
C PRO A 405 -18.18 -17.04 8.77
N GLY A 406 -18.55 -15.79 8.85
CA GLY A 406 -18.80 -15.18 10.13
C GLY A 406 -19.04 -13.68 10.09
N THR A 407 -19.16 -13.10 11.27
CA THR A 407 -19.34 -11.67 11.47
C THR A 407 -18.22 -11.12 12.34
N ILE A 408 -17.72 -9.93 11.98
CA ILE A 408 -16.73 -9.20 12.77
C ILE A 408 -17.35 -7.86 13.16
N HIS A 409 -17.30 -7.58 14.46
CA HIS A 409 -17.65 -6.27 15.02
C HIS A 409 -16.40 -5.67 15.64
N LEU A 410 -16.15 -4.40 15.36
CA LEU A 410 -15.10 -3.63 16.00
C LEU A 410 -15.68 -2.88 17.20
N LYS A 411 -15.00 -2.97 18.32
CA LYS A 411 -15.31 -2.20 19.53
C LYS A 411 -14.10 -1.37 19.92
N MET A 412 -14.28 -0.05 19.92
CA MET A 412 -13.27 0.91 20.37
C MET A 412 -13.94 1.98 21.24
N GLN A 413 -13.30 2.37 22.32
CA GLN A 413 -13.75 3.42 23.20
C GLN A 413 -12.62 4.37 23.52
N THR A 414 -12.90 5.68 23.43
CA THR A 414 -11.98 6.75 23.82
C THR A 414 -12.25 7.21 25.25
N LYS A 415 -11.24 7.77 25.92
CA LYS A 415 -11.34 8.35 27.26
C LYS A 415 -12.12 9.67 27.22
N THR A 416 -11.86 10.47 26.20
CA THR A 416 -12.53 11.75 25.93
C THR A 416 -13.33 11.69 24.65
N SER A 417 -14.33 12.58 24.50
CA SER A 417 -15.06 12.69 23.23
C SER A 417 -14.15 13.15 22.10
N LEU A 418 -14.42 12.67 20.88
CA LEU A 418 -13.67 13.06 19.69
C LEU A 418 -13.64 14.59 19.49
N PRO A 419 -12.48 15.20 19.31
CA PRO A 419 -12.34 16.64 19.12
C PRO A 419 -12.77 17.11 17.73
N GLU A 420 -12.83 16.21 16.76
CA GLU A 420 -13.16 16.46 15.35
C GLU A 420 -13.85 15.24 14.72
N ASN A 421 -14.34 15.37 13.48
CA ASN A 421 -14.80 14.22 12.71
C ASN A 421 -13.60 13.35 12.36
N VAL A 422 -13.75 12.04 12.59
CA VAL A 422 -12.67 11.07 12.41
C VAL A 422 -13.12 9.97 11.45
N ARG A 423 -12.18 9.54 10.61
CA ARG A 423 -12.37 8.41 9.70
C ARG A 423 -11.51 7.24 10.13
N LEU A 424 -12.14 6.11 10.31
CA LEU A 424 -11.47 4.83 10.51
C LEU A 424 -11.10 4.26 9.13
N ILE A 425 -9.84 3.96 8.94
CA ILE A 425 -9.31 3.21 7.80
C ILE A 425 -9.14 1.77 8.24
N VAL A 426 -9.74 0.85 7.51
CA VAL A 426 -9.64 -0.59 7.77
C VAL A 426 -8.99 -1.25 6.56
N TYR A 427 -7.75 -1.69 6.71
CA TYR A 427 -7.09 -2.57 5.76
C TYR A 427 -7.36 -4.01 6.17
N SER A 428 -7.74 -4.84 5.22
CA SER A 428 -7.92 -6.27 5.44
C SER A 428 -7.25 -7.08 4.34
N SER A 429 -6.74 -8.25 4.70
CA SER A 429 -6.13 -9.19 3.77
C SER A 429 -6.75 -10.57 3.91
N SER A 430 -7.06 -11.19 2.77
CA SER A 430 -7.56 -12.55 2.67
C SER A 430 -6.83 -13.32 1.58
N ARG A 431 -6.57 -14.61 1.81
CA ARG A 431 -5.98 -15.49 0.80
C ARG A 431 -7.04 -15.91 -0.20
N GLU A 432 -6.82 -15.67 -1.48
CA GLU A 432 -7.73 -16.01 -2.56
C GLU A 432 -7.03 -16.82 -3.66
N ARG A 433 -7.85 -17.48 -4.48
CA ARG A 433 -7.41 -18.20 -5.67
C ARG A 433 -8.07 -17.64 -6.91
N LEU A 434 -7.28 -17.47 -7.94
CA LEU A 434 -7.72 -17.11 -9.27
C LEU A 434 -7.43 -18.30 -10.20
N SER A 435 -8.43 -18.76 -10.96
CA SER A 435 -8.19 -19.72 -12.02
C SER A 435 -8.66 -19.16 -13.36
N ILE A 436 -7.85 -19.35 -14.39
CA ILE A 436 -8.13 -18.89 -15.74
C ILE A 436 -8.35 -20.11 -16.62
N ASP A 437 -9.50 -20.15 -17.32
CA ASP A 437 -9.75 -21.19 -18.31
C ASP A 437 -8.89 -20.93 -19.57
N PRO A 438 -7.99 -21.84 -19.93
CA PRO A 438 -7.10 -21.62 -21.07
C PRO A 438 -7.79 -21.61 -22.43
N LYS A 439 -9.02 -22.15 -22.53
CA LYS A 439 -9.76 -22.21 -23.80
C LYS A 439 -10.66 -21.00 -24.01
N THR A 440 -11.36 -20.56 -22.97
CA THR A 440 -12.31 -19.46 -23.04
C THR A 440 -11.71 -18.15 -22.57
N GLY A 441 -10.60 -18.20 -21.81
CA GLY A 441 -10.03 -17.05 -21.13
C GLY A 441 -10.85 -16.58 -19.92
N ASP A 442 -11.94 -17.30 -19.60
CA ASP A 442 -12.80 -16.94 -18.48
C ASP A 442 -12.04 -17.05 -17.18
N VAL A 443 -12.18 -16.02 -16.37
CA VAL A 443 -11.64 -15.99 -15.02
C VAL A 443 -12.70 -16.50 -14.07
N LEU A 444 -12.42 -17.60 -13.43
CA LEU A 444 -13.20 -18.10 -12.32
C LEU A 444 -12.53 -17.60 -11.04
N SER A 445 -13.10 -16.58 -10.43
CA SER A 445 -12.75 -16.21 -9.07
C SER A 445 -13.18 -17.37 -8.19
N THR A 446 -12.23 -18.10 -7.71
CA THR A 446 -12.53 -19.19 -6.81
C THR A 446 -12.25 -18.73 -5.39
N VAL A 447 -13.26 -18.90 -4.65
CA VAL A 447 -13.25 -19.35 -3.27
C VAL A 447 -11.97 -19.01 -2.53
N THR A 448 -12.06 -18.02 -1.69
CA THR A 448 -11.18 -17.83 -0.52
C THR A 448 -10.95 -19.19 0.15
N LEU A 449 -9.75 -19.53 0.40
CA LEU A 449 -9.38 -20.78 1.07
C LEU A 449 -9.80 -20.80 2.51
#